data_25945a464f2f5c606d7d260bc145de6b
#
_entry.id   25945a464f2f5c606d7d260bc145de6b
#
_cell.length_a   1.000
_cell.length_b   1.000
_cell.length_c   1.000
_cell.angle_alpha   90.00
_cell.angle_beta   90.00
_cell.angle_gamma   90.00
#
_symmetry.space_group_name_H-M   'P 1'
#
loop_
_entity.id
_entity.type
_entity.pdbx_description
1 polymer ?
#
loop_
_entity_poly.entity_id
_entity_poly.type
_entity_poly.pdbx_seq_one_letter_code
_entity_poly.pdbx_strand_id
1 'polypeptide(L)'
;MKSNTGDFMKDVGILVLGHGSSLPFNRELVEALAQMIGKNSSGPVRTAYLNMNQPDIPAGLKSFQGTGVKKIIALPLFLAHGVHTRQDIPHELGVDPEKRRGVLNIWGDEVEVICAEPLGVDECIAALAIKRAEESLE
;
A
#
# COMPACT_ATOMS: atom_id res chain seq x y z
N MET A 1 1.43 -0.61 -20.77
CA MET A 1 0.78 0.06 -20.70
C MET A 1 0.84 0.97 -19.74
N LYS A 2 1.06 1.81 -19.48
CA LYS A 2 1.12 2.62 -18.53
C LYS A 2 0.82 3.92 -18.97
N SER A 3 0.61 4.12 -20.14
CA SER A 3 0.50 5.46 -20.66
C SER A 3 -0.64 6.24 -20.04
N ASN A 4 -1.73 5.61 -19.60
CA ASN A 4 -2.84 6.34 -19.04
C ASN A 4 -2.92 6.31 -17.54
N THR A 5 -1.83 5.92 -16.92
CA THR A 5 -1.82 5.82 -15.46
C THR A 5 -2.19 7.15 -14.80
N GLY A 6 -1.72 8.27 -15.34
CA GLY A 6 -2.00 9.57 -14.77
C GLY A 6 -3.48 9.87 -14.66
N ASP A 7 -4.22 9.69 -15.76
CA ASP A 7 -5.66 9.95 -15.74
C ASP A 7 -6.39 8.92 -14.89
N PHE A 8 -6.02 7.66 -15.01
CA PHE A 8 -6.67 6.58 -14.31
C PHE A 8 -6.54 6.73 -12.78
N MET A 9 -5.39 7.21 -12.33
CA MET A 9 -5.10 7.33 -10.90
C MET A 9 -5.27 8.75 -10.37
N LYS A 10 -5.91 9.62 -11.11
CA LYS A 10 -5.91 11.04 -10.77
C LYS A 10 -6.49 11.35 -9.41
N ASP A 11 -7.62 10.77 -9.07
CA ASP A 11 -8.28 11.02 -7.78
C ASP A 11 -8.07 9.87 -6.81
N VAL A 12 -6.99 9.10 -7.02
CA VAL A 12 -6.74 7.90 -6.27
C VAL A 12 -5.49 8.07 -5.42
N GLY A 13 -5.61 7.81 -4.14
CA GLY A 13 -4.46 7.75 -3.25
C GLY A 13 -4.01 6.30 -3.08
N ILE A 14 -2.73 6.12 -2.81
CA ILE A 14 -2.17 4.79 -2.52
C ILE A 14 -1.65 4.80 -1.11
N LEU A 15 -2.16 3.91 -0.28
CA LEU A 15 -1.68 3.72 1.08
C LEU A 15 -0.81 2.46 1.08
N VAL A 16 0.49 2.66 1.09
CA VAL A 16 1.45 1.56 1.08
C VAL A 16 1.55 0.99 2.48
N LEU A 17 1.30 -0.30 2.61
CA LEU A 17 1.26 -0.95 3.92
C LEU A 17 2.49 -1.81 4.15
N GLY A 18 3.15 -1.59 5.27
CA GLY A 18 4.23 -2.46 5.73
C GLY A 18 3.76 -3.27 6.93
N HIS A 19 4.47 -4.37 7.20
CA HIS A 19 4.19 -5.15 8.39
C HIS A 19 4.54 -4.39 9.66
N GLY A 20 5.61 -3.60 9.61
CA GLY A 20 6.15 -2.98 10.79
C GLY A 20 7.12 -3.92 11.50
N SER A 21 8.01 -3.36 12.30
CA SER A 21 9.04 -4.14 12.98
C SER A 21 9.68 -3.26 14.05
N SER A 22 10.19 -3.89 15.11
CA SER A 22 10.98 -3.16 16.09
C SER A 22 12.35 -2.77 15.52
N LEU A 23 12.78 -3.42 14.43
CA LEU A 23 14.00 -3.06 13.74
C LEU A 23 13.68 -2.06 12.62
N PRO A 24 14.63 -1.22 12.23
CA PRO A 24 14.33 -0.15 11.27
C PRO A 24 14.20 -0.57 9.81
N PHE A 25 14.58 -1.80 9.48
CA PHE A 25 14.73 -2.20 8.07
C PHE A 25 13.42 -2.19 7.30
N ASN A 26 12.34 -2.67 7.91
CA ASN A 26 11.05 -2.71 7.23
C ASN A 26 10.56 -1.29 6.95
N ARG A 27 10.64 -0.42 7.95
CA ARG A 27 10.20 0.96 7.77
C ARG A 27 11.02 1.68 6.71
N GLU A 28 12.34 1.53 6.73
CA GLU A 28 13.19 2.16 5.74
C GLU A 28 12.84 1.71 4.34
N LEU A 29 12.61 0.40 4.17
CA LEU A 29 12.24 -0.16 2.88
C LEU A 29 10.90 0.38 2.41
N VAL A 30 9.91 0.37 3.27
CA VAL A 30 8.56 0.82 2.92
C VAL A 30 8.57 2.29 2.54
N GLU A 31 9.28 3.14 3.31
CA GLU A 31 9.32 4.56 3.02
C GLU A 31 10.04 4.83 1.70
N ALA A 32 11.15 4.13 1.45
CA ALA A 32 11.91 4.34 0.21
C ALA A 32 11.10 3.92 -1.01
N LEU A 33 10.43 2.76 -0.93
CA LEU A 33 9.63 2.29 -2.05
C LEU A 33 8.40 3.15 -2.25
N ALA A 34 7.79 3.65 -1.16
CA ALA A 34 6.66 4.56 -1.29
C ALA A 34 7.05 5.82 -2.04
N GLN A 35 8.25 6.34 -1.81
CA GLN A 35 8.72 7.51 -2.57
C GLN A 35 8.85 7.19 -4.05
N MET A 36 9.37 6.02 -4.38
CA MET A 36 9.50 5.61 -5.77
C MET A 36 8.12 5.45 -6.43
N ILE A 37 7.18 4.85 -5.69
CA ILE A 37 5.82 4.70 -6.19
C ILE A 37 5.20 6.08 -6.42
N GLY A 38 5.45 7.01 -5.51
CA GLY A 38 4.92 8.36 -5.63
C GLY A 38 5.40 9.09 -6.87
N LYS A 39 6.63 8.84 -7.28
CA LYS A 39 7.17 9.47 -8.50
C LYS A 39 6.47 8.97 -9.76
N ASN A 40 5.86 7.78 -9.69
CA ASN A 40 5.21 7.18 -10.84
C ASN A 40 3.69 7.20 -10.72
N SER A 41 3.15 7.94 -9.76
CA SER A 41 1.72 8.03 -9.54
C SER A 41 1.30 9.49 -9.64
N SER A 42 0.10 9.74 -10.15
CA SER A 42 -0.42 11.09 -10.21
C SER A 42 -1.13 11.50 -8.93
N GLY A 43 -1.49 10.56 -8.08
CA GLY A 43 -2.16 10.83 -6.82
C GLY A 43 -1.20 10.75 -5.65
N PRO A 44 -1.66 11.12 -4.45
CA PRO A 44 -0.80 11.09 -3.27
C PRO A 44 -0.53 9.66 -2.82
N VAL A 45 0.67 9.45 -2.28
CA VAL A 45 1.10 8.17 -1.74
C VAL A 45 1.48 8.38 -0.28
N ARG A 46 0.96 7.54 0.59
CA ARG A 46 1.22 7.59 2.02
C ARG A 46 1.60 6.19 2.49
N THR A 47 2.12 6.08 3.69
CA THR A 47 2.50 4.80 4.27
C THR A 47 1.74 4.56 5.57
N ALA A 48 1.57 3.29 5.92
CA ALA A 48 1.04 2.89 7.22
C ALA A 48 1.54 1.48 7.53
N TYR A 49 1.41 1.08 8.79
CA TYR A 49 1.99 -0.18 9.25
C TYR A 49 0.96 -0.97 10.05
N LEU A 50 1.05 -2.29 9.92
CA LEU A 50 0.13 -3.19 10.63
C LEU A 50 0.39 -3.17 12.13
N ASN A 51 1.65 -3.05 12.52
CA ASN A 51 2.00 -2.96 13.93
C ASN A 51 3.39 -2.37 14.09
N MET A 52 3.76 -2.06 15.32
CA MET A 52 5.10 -1.63 15.75
C MET A 52 5.54 -0.25 15.27
N ASN A 53 5.12 0.21 14.11
CA ASN A 53 5.52 1.52 13.58
C ASN A 53 4.30 2.40 13.36
N GLN A 54 4.53 3.69 13.29
CA GLN A 54 3.48 4.68 13.03
C GLN A 54 3.68 5.27 11.64
N PRO A 55 2.59 5.69 10.98
CA PRO A 55 1.21 5.63 11.46
C PRO A 55 0.62 4.24 11.33
N ASP A 56 -0.40 3.95 12.14
CA ASP A 56 -1.18 2.74 11.95
C ASP A 56 -2.13 2.94 10.76
N ILE A 57 -2.88 1.90 10.43
CA ILE A 57 -3.72 1.96 9.24
C ILE A 57 -4.81 3.02 9.33
N PRO A 58 -5.57 3.12 10.44
CA PRO A 58 -6.57 4.20 10.51
C PRO A 58 -5.96 5.60 10.39
N ALA A 59 -4.82 5.84 11.01
CA ALA A 59 -4.16 7.13 10.90
C ALA A 59 -3.66 7.37 9.47
N GLY A 60 -3.18 6.32 8.81
CA GLY A 60 -2.77 6.41 7.41
C GLY A 60 -3.91 6.82 6.50
N LEU A 61 -5.09 6.24 6.72
CA LEU A 61 -6.27 6.62 5.94
C LEU A 61 -6.59 8.10 6.15
N LYS A 62 -6.57 8.56 7.40
CA LYS A 62 -6.89 9.95 7.70
C LYS A 62 -5.89 10.92 7.10
N SER A 63 -4.67 10.48 6.85
CA SER A 63 -3.63 11.35 6.32
C SER A 63 -3.95 11.87 4.91
N PHE A 64 -4.93 11.26 4.24
CA PHE A 64 -5.34 11.72 2.91
C PHE A 64 -6.34 12.87 2.96
N GLN A 65 -6.78 13.29 4.15
CA GLN A 65 -7.72 14.41 4.27
C GLN A 65 -7.11 15.65 3.63
N GLY A 66 -7.89 16.34 2.82
CA GLY A 66 -7.42 17.56 2.16
C GLY A 66 -6.71 17.34 0.84
N THR A 67 -6.48 16.07 0.44
CA THR A 67 -5.80 15.80 -0.83
C THR A 67 -6.76 15.72 -2.01
N GLY A 68 -8.06 15.62 -1.76
CA GLY A 68 -9.05 15.53 -2.84
C GLY A 68 -9.27 14.13 -3.37
N VAL A 69 -8.67 13.11 -2.78
CA VAL A 69 -8.87 11.75 -3.27
C VAL A 69 -10.30 11.30 -3.02
N LYS A 70 -10.81 10.50 -3.95
CA LYS A 70 -12.11 9.86 -3.83
C LYS A 70 -11.98 8.37 -3.62
N LYS A 71 -10.81 7.82 -3.88
CA LYS A 71 -10.52 6.41 -3.67
C LYS A 71 -9.14 6.29 -3.04
N ILE A 72 -8.99 5.28 -2.17
CA ILE A 72 -7.69 4.95 -1.59
C ILE A 72 -7.47 3.46 -1.83
N ILE A 73 -6.35 3.13 -2.44
CA ILE A 73 -5.96 1.74 -2.62
C ILE A 73 -4.95 1.40 -1.54
N ALA A 74 -5.30 0.44 -0.69
CA ALA A 74 -4.38 -0.05 0.32
C ALA A 74 -3.54 -1.15 -0.33
N LEU A 75 -2.24 -0.91 -0.41
CA LEU A 75 -1.32 -1.76 -1.16
C LEU A 75 -0.36 -2.45 -0.19
N PRO A 76 -0.56 -3.75 0.07
CA PRO A 76 0.37 -4.47 0.94
C PRO A 76 1.72 -4.62 0.25
N LEU A 77 2.78 -4.09 0.88
CA LEU A 77 4.10 -4.13 0.27
C LEU A 77 4.87 -5.31 0.84
N PHE A 78 4.37 -6.49 0.54
CA PHE A 78 5.04 -7.74 0.89
C PHE A 78 4.62 -8.79 -0.16
N LEU A 79 5.34 -9.91 -0.18
CA LEU A 79 5.17 -10.86 -1.27
C LEU A 79 3.87 -11.64 -1.20
N ALA A 80 3.45 -12.03 -0.02
CA ALA A 80 2.25 -12.83 0.17
C ALA A 80 1.61 -12.51 1.50
N HIS A 81 0.34 -12.88 1.65
CA HIS A 81 -0.32 -12.74 2.93
C HIS A 81 0.32 -13.68 3.95
N GLY A 82 0.46 -13.20 5.18
CA GLY A 82 0.82 -14.06 6.31
C GLY A 82 -0.43 -14.70 6.89
N VAL A 83 -0.29 -15.28 8.07
CA VAL A 83 -1.38 -16.05 8.68
C VAL A 83 -2.64 -15.22 8.86
N HIS A 84 -2.49 -13.96 9.27
CA HIS A 84 -3.67 -13.14 9.58
C HIS A 84 -3.87 -11.94 8.67
N THR A 85 -2.89 -11.59 7.84
CA THR A 85 -2.98 -10.32 7.10
C THR A 85 -4.16 -10.27 6.16
N ARG A 86 -4.59 -11.42 5.62
CA ARG A 86 -5.72 -11.43 4.71
C ARG A 86 -6.99 -10.93 5.38
N GLN A 87 -7.15 -11.15 6.67
CA GLN A 87 -8.30 -10.69 7.42
C GLN A 87 -8.03 -9.40 8.17
N ASP A 88 -6.81 -9.25 8.70
CA ASP A 88 -6.47 -8.09 9.51
C ASP A 88 -6.48 -6.80 8.70
N ILE A 89 -6.01 -6.84 7.46
CA ILE A 89 -5.96 -5.62 6.65
C ILE A 89 -7.36 -5.06 6.38
N PRO A 90 -8.32 -5.87 5.87
CA PRO A 90 -9.67 -5.33 5.70
C PRO A 90 -10.28 -4.86 7.02
N HIS A 91 -10.03 -5.57 8.11
CA HIS A 91 -10.55 -5.20 9.41
C HIS A 91 -10.01 -3.84 9.85
N GLU A 92 -8.70 -3.64 9.74
CA GLU A 92 -8.08 -2.37 10.14
C GLU A 92 -8.52 -1.23 9.24
N LEU A 93 -8.77 -1.52 7.97
CA LEU A 93 -9.27 -0.51 7.05
C LEU A 93 -10.74 -0.19 7.28
N GLY A 94 -11.49 -1.09 7.89
CA GLY A 94 -12.92 -0.90 8.11
C GLY A 94 -13.77 -1.35 6.94
N VAL A 95 -13.28 -2.25 6.10
CA VAL A 95 -14.03 -2.73 4.94
C VAL A 95 -14.35 -4.21 5.07
N ASP A 96 -15.31 -4.67 4.27
CA ASP A 96 -15.76 -6.05 4.27
C ASP A 96 -14.60 -6.98 3.89
N PRO A 97 -14.27 -7.98 4.71
CA PRO A 97 -13.16 -8.88 4.42
C PRO A 97 -13.34 -9.70 3.15
N GLU A 98 -14.58 -10.00 2.78
CA GLU A 98 -14.82 -10.79 1.58
C GLU A 98 -14.77 -9.95 0.33
N LYS A 99 -15.42 -8.80 0.34
CA LYS A 99 -15.40 -7.90 -0.81
C LYS A 99 -14.08 -7.18 -0.92
N ARG A 100 -13.39 -7.00 0.19
CA ARG A 100 -12.09 -6.33 0.26
C ARG A 100 -12.15 -4.90 -0.24
N ARG A 101 -13.31 -4.27 -0.07
CA ARG A 101 -13.51 -2.87 -0.43
C ARG A 101 -14.79 -2.37 0.22
N GLY A 102 -14.90 -1.07 0.33
CA GLY A 102 -16.09 -0.43 0.89
C GLY A 102 -16.01 1.07 0.76
N VAL A 103 -17.15 1.73 1.00
CA VAL A 103 -17.20 3.18 1.01
C VAL A 103 -17.27 3.62 2.47
N LEU A 104 -16.33 4.47 2.86
CA LEU A 104 -16.19 4.91 4.25
C LEU A 104 -16.30 6.41 4.34
N ASN A 105 -16.80 6.88 5.49
CA ASN A 105 -16.76 8.29 5.82
C ASN A 105 -15.64 8.49 6.81
N ILE A 106 -14.50 8.93 6.33
CA ILE A 106 -13.30 9.01 7.17
C ILE A 106 -13.12 10.40 7.75
N TRP A 107 -13.37 11.44 6.95
CA TRP A 107 -13.21 12.83 7.41
C TRP A 107 -14.39 13.70 6.99
N GLY A 108 -15.58 13.11 6.87
CA GLY A 108 -16.77 13.86 6.49
C GLY A 108 -17.19 13.65 5.05
N ASP A 109 -16.32 13.07 4.24
CA ASP A 109 -16.61 12.76 2.83
C ASP A 109 -16.58 11.26 2.64
N GLU A 110 -17.33 10.79 1.65
CA GLU A 110 -17.31 9.38 1.31
C GLU A 110 -16.09 9.07 0.45
N VAL A 111 -15.35 8.04 0.85
CA VAL A 111 -14.15 7.62 0.14
C VAL A 111 -14.24 6.11 -0.04
N GLU A 112 -14.00 5.66 -1.27
CA GLU A 112 -13.94 4.23 -1.52
C GLU A 112 -12.56 3.72 -1.16
N VAL A 113 -12.50 2.68 -0.33
CA VAL A 113 -11.23 2.07 0.09
C VAL A 113 -11.19 0.67 -0.47
N ILE A 114 -10.09 0.35 -1.15
CA ILE A 114 -9.93 -0.91 -1.87
C ILE A 114 -8.65 -1.58 -1.40
N CYS A 115 -8.74 -2.87 -1.04
CA CYS A 115 -7.55 -3.65 -0.70
C CYS A 115 -6.96 -4.26 -1.96
N ALA A 116 -5.74 -3.92 -2.29
CA ALA A 116 -5.03 -4.59 -3.37
C ALA A 116 -4.45 -5.90 -2.85
N GLU A 117 -4.08 -6.78 -3.76
CA GLU A 117 -3.38 -7.99 -3.39
C GLU A 117 -1.92 -7.67 -3.10
N PRO A 118 -1.23 -8.51 -2.31
CA PRO A 118 0.22 -8.37 -2.15
C PRO A 118 0.93 -8.52 -3.50
N LEU A 119 2.24 -8.31 -3.52
CA LEU A 119 3.00 -8.32 -4.77
C LEU A 119 2.90 -9.65 -5.51
N GLY A 120 2.98 -10.76 -4.80
CA GLY A 120 2.63 -12.07 -5.36
C GLY A 120 3.54 -12.54 -6.47
N VAL A 121 2.94 -13.32 -7.38
CA VAL A 121 3.65 -13.93 -8.50
C VAL A 121 3.69 -12.93 -9.65
N ASP A 122 4.88 -12.51 -10.02
CA ASP A 122 5.05 -11.54 -11.09
C ASP A 122 6.47 -11.64 -11.64
N GLU A 123 6.60 -11.45 -12.95
CA GLU A 123 7.91 -11.53 -13.59
C GLU A 123 8.86 -10.46 -13.09
N CYS A 124 8.34 -9.31 -12.68
CA CYS A 124 9.19 -8.26 -12.11
C CYS A 124 9.83 -8.72 -10.82
N ILE A 125 9.10 -9.49 -10.01
CA ILE A 125 9.63 -10.03 -8.77
C ILE A 125 10.71 -11.07 -9.08
N ALA A 126 10.46 -11.94 -10.06
CA ALA A 126 11.45 -12.94 -10.46
C ALA A 126 12.72 -12.28 -10.97
N ALA A 127 12.58 -11.23 -11.77
CA ALA A 127 13.74 -10.52 -12.30
C ALA A 127 14.55 -9.87 -11.18
N LEU A 128 13.87 -9.30 -10.18
CA LEU A 128 14.56 -8.72 -9.05
C LEU A 128 15.31 -9.78 -8.25
N ALA A 129 14.69 -10.96 -8.07
CA ALA A 129 15.35 -12.05 -7.36
C ALA A 129 16.62 -12.49 -8.09
N ILE A 130 16.59 -12.59 -9.41
CA ILE A 130 17.76 -12.94 -10.21
C ILE A 130 18.85 -11.88 -10.04
N LYS A 131 18.46 -10.61 -10.04
CA LYS A 131 19.41 -9.52 -9.85
C LYS A 131 20.15 -9.67 -8.52
N ARG A 132 19.40 -9.97 -7.45
CA ARG A 132 20.03 -10.16 -6.15
C ARG A 132 20.98 -11.34 -6.14
N ALA A 133 20.60 -12.44 -6.82
CA ALA A 133 21.47 -13.60 -6.90
C ALA A 133 22.75 -13.27 -7.64
N GLU A 134 22.65 -12.53 -8.74
CA GLU A 134 23.85 -12.15 -9.51
C GLU A 134 24.77 -11.24 -8.71
N GLU A 135 24.19 -10.31 -7.95
CA GLU A 135 24.98 -9.42 -7.10
C GLU A 135 25.80 -10.20 -6.07
N SER A 136 25.30 -11.34 -5.64
CA SER A 136 26.00 -12.11 -4.61
C SER A 136 27.21 -12.85 -5.15
N LEU A 137 27.40 -12.88 -6.46
CA LEU A 137 28.56 -13.53 -7.07
C LEU A 137 29.78 -12.62 -7.16
N GLU A 138 29.63 -11.36 -6.86
CA GLU A 138 30.72 -10.39 -6.98
C GLU A 138 31.62 -10.33 -5.76
#